data_0bed913d6e28f70c404451ecbe629550
#
_entry.id   0bed913d6e28f70c404451ecbe629550
#
_cell.length_a   1.000
_cell.length_b   1.000
_cell.length_c   1.000
_cell.angle_alpha   90.00
_cell.angle_beta   90.00
_cell.angle_gamma   90.00
#
_symmetry.space_group_name_H-M   'P 1'
#
loop_
_entity.id
_entity.type
_entity.pdbx_description
1 polymer ?
#
loop_
_entity_poly.entity_id
_entity_poly.type
_entity_poly.pdbx_seq_one_letter_code
_entity_poly.pdbx_strand_id
1 'polypeptide(L)'
;VKSSPAEIGIMDINFTKDKDQDNLFSKFPDKIKSLQWHSYEVQGIENNKDVTLLASSPVTKYQIFKYQSHAYGIQFHIEIKDTTVNDWGCVPEYKVALEKQLGKGALEKFDFEAKKNMKKMNNYSEILYTKFKNEIILNN
;
A
#
# COMPACT_ATOMS: atom_id res chain seq x y z
N VAL A 1 4.82 -6.72 -13.42
CA VAL A 1 5.34 -5.92 -14.55
C VAL A 1 5.93 -4.63 -13.98
N LYS A 2 6.92 -4.05 -14.67
CA LYS A 2 7.50 -2.77 -14.28
C LYS A 2 6.48 -1.66 -14.49
N SER A 3 6.17 -0.91 -13.42
CA SER A 3 5.29 0.25 -13.50
C SER A 3 6.00 1.44 -14.18
N SER A 4 5.23 2.30 -14.83
CA SER A 4 5.77 3.52 -15.45
C SER A 4 4.75 4.65 -15.32
N PRO A 5 5.03 5.64 -14.49
CA PRO A 5 6.22 5.83 -13.62
C PRO A 5 6.23 4.88 -12.40
N ALA A 6 7.39 4.80 -11.71
CA ALA A 6 7.43 4.20 -10.37
C ALA A 6 6.54 5.01 -9.40
N GLU A 7 5.94 4.36 -8.43
CA GLU A 7 5.10 5.02 -7.44
C GLU A 7 5.88 5.15 -6.12
N ILE A 8 6.26 6.38 -5.77
CA ILE A 8 7.10 6.68 -4.60
C ILE A 8 6.54 7.92 -3.90
N GLY A 9 6.27 7.81 -2.61
CA GLY A 9 5.74 8.92 -1.79
C GLY A 9 4.60 8.51 -0.86
N ILE A 10 3.99 9.50 -0.21
CA ILE A 10 2.75 9.32 0.54
C ILE A 10 1.61 9.65 -0.41
N MET A 11 0.84 8.63 -0.77
CA MET A 11 -0.18 8.74 -1.81
C MET A 11 -1.55 8.28 -1.34
N ASP A 12 -2.58 8.75 -2.04
CA ASP A 12 -3.96 8.35 -1.78
C ASP A 12 -4.25 6.98 -2.39
N ILE A 13 -4.84 6.11 -1.60
CA ILE A 13 -5.41 4.83 -1.99
C ILE A 13 -6.92 4.95 -1.94
N ASN A 14 -7.58 4.66 -3.05
CA ASN A 14 -9.03 4.71 -3.18
C ASN A 14 -9.59 3.28 -3.17
N PHE A 15 -10.45 2.99 -2.21
CA PHE A 15 -11.11 1.70 -2.11
C PHE A 15 -12.30 1.62 -3.06
N THR A 16 -12.57 0.41 -3.56
CA THR A 16 -13.83 0.09 -4.25
C THR A 16 -14.94 -0.17 -3.24
N LYS A 17 -16.19 -0.25 -3.70
CA LYS A 17 -17.33 -0.62 -2.84
C LYS A 17 -17.29 -2.08 -2.37
N ASP A 18 -16.55 -2.93 -3.07
CA ASP A 18 -16.39 -4.33 -2.69
C ASP A 18 -15.72 -4.50 -1.33
N LYS A 19 -14.94 -3.48 -0.86
CA LYS A 19 -14.39 -3.48 0.50
C LYS A 19 -15.46 -3.62 1.59
N ASP A 20 -16.67 -3.09 1.39
CA ASP A 20 -17.71 -3.05 2.41
C ASP A 20 -18.20 -4.46 2.79
N GLN A 21 -18.04 -5.42 1.88
CA GLN A 21 -18.34 -6.84 2.07
C GLN A 21 -17.09 -7.67 2.38
N ASP A 22 -15.91 -7.04 2.45
CA ASP A 22 -14.67 -7.74 2.69
C ASP A 22 -14.34 -7.86 4.17
N ASN A 23 -13.93 -9.07 4.60
CA ASN A 23 -13.65 -9.36 6.00
C ASN A 23 -12.52 -8.52 6.59
N LEU A 24 -11.50 -8.19 5.79
CA LEU A 24 -10.34 -7.43 6.26
C LEU A 24 -10.53 -5.92 6.15
N PHE A 25 -11.17 -5.46 5.06
CA PHE A 25 -11.17 -4.05 4.71
C PHE A 25 -12.49 -3.31 4.97
N SER A 26 -13.55 -3.99 5.44
CA SER A 26 -14.88 -3.36 5.68
C SER A 26 -14.87 -2.20 6.68
N LYS A 27 -13.86 -2.09 7.53
CA LYS A 27 -13.71 -0.98 8.49
C LYS A 27 -12.84 0.17 7.99
N PHE A 28 -12.29 0.05 6.78
CA PHE A 28 -11.49 1.12 6.18
C PHE A 28 -12.40 2.19 5.57
N PRO A 29 -12.01 3.48 5.62
CA PRO A 29 -12.71 4.52 4.88
C PRO A 29 -12.51 4.34 3.37
N ASP A 30 -13.26 5.07 2.56
CA ASP A 30 -13.16 4.97 1.09
C ASP A 30 -11.81 5.45 0.55
N LYS A 31 -11.08 6.22 1.34
CA LYS A 31 -9.76 6.71 0.98
C LYS A 31 -8.84 6.73 2.19
N ILE A 32 -7.59 6.27 1.99
CA ILE A 32 -6.50 6.39 2.96
C ILE A 32 -5.24 6.98 2.31
N LYS A 33 -4.31 7.46 3.12
CA LYS A 33 -2.93 7.71 2.71
C LYS A 33 -2.06 6.53 3.09
N SER A 34 -1.15 6.15 2.19
CA SER A 34 -0.19 5.08 2.41
C SER A 34 1.18 5.46 1.86
N LEU A 35 2.21 4.77 2.33
CA LEU A 35 3.54 4.88 1.78
C LEU A 35 3.65 3.97 0.55
N GLN A 36 4.12 4.55 -0.55
CA GLN A 36 4.45 3.85 -1.78
C GLN A 36 5.96 3.92 -2.01
N TRP A 37 6.56 2.80 -2.35
CA TRP A 37 7.95 2.75 -2.80
C TRP A 37 8.17 1.51 -3.67
N HIS A 38 7.59 1.53 -4.85
CA HIS A 38 7.68 0.42 -5.77
C HIS A 38 7.82 0.85 -7.23
N SER A 39 8.48 0.01 -8.00
CA SER A 39 8.68 0.16 -9.46
C SER A 39 8.03 -0.98 -10.25
N TYR A 40 7.29 -1.84 -9.59
CA TYR A 40 6.58 -2.96 -10.19
C TYR A 40 5.13 -2.95 -9.75
N GLU A 41 4.27 -3.46 -10.60
CA GLU A 41 2.84 -3.59 -10.35
C GLU A 41 2.31 -4.92 -10.85
N VAL A 42 1.17 -5.34 -10.34
CA VAL A 42 0.45 -6.52 -10.81
C VAL A 42 -0.36 -6.15 -12.05
N GLN A 43 -0.23 -6.96 -13.11
CA GLN A 43 -1.00 -6.87 -14.35
C GLN A 43 -1.39 -8.26 -14.84
N GLY A 44 -2.30 -8.32 -15.80
CA GLY A 44 -2.70 -9.58 -16.45
C GLY A 44 -3.72 -10.41 -15.66
N ILE A 45 -4.31 -9.81 -14.62
CA ILE A 45 -5.35 -10.46 -13.80
C ILE A 45 -6.75 -9.88 -14.03
N GLU A 46 -6.90 -8.96 -15.00
CA GLU A 46 -8.13 -8.18 -15.24
C GLU A 46 -9.34 -9.03 -15.59
N ASN A 47 -9.13 -10.16 -16.27
CA ASN A 47 -10.18 -11.05 -16.73
C ASN A 47 -10.33 -12.30 -15.84
N ASN A 48 -9.59 -12.37 -14.73
CA ASN A 48 -9.69 -13.49 -13.82
C ASN A 48 -10.91 -13.29 -12.90
N LYS A 49 -11.91 -14.17 -13.03
CA LYS A 49 -13.16 -14.10 -12.26
C LYS A 49 -12.99 -14.36 -10.78
N ASP A 50 -11.88 -14.96 -10.40
CA ASP A 50 -11.53 -15.22 -8.99
C ASP A 50 -10.87 -14.03 -8.32
N VAL A 51 -10.61 -12.93 -9.05
CA VAL A 51 -9.96 -11.72 -8.53
C VAL A 51 -10.98 -10.62 -8.31
N THR A 52 -11.03 -10.11 -7.09
CA THR A 52 -11.79 -8.92 -6.71
C THR A 52 -10.82 -7.75 -6.47
N LEU A 53 -11.01 -6.64 -7.17
CA LEU A 53 -10.26 -5.40 -6.93
C LEU A 53 -10.84 -4.68 -5.71
N LEU A 54 -10.02 -4.47 -4.69
CA LEU A 54 -10.45 -3.79 -3.45
C LEU A 54 -9.96 -2.35 -3.35
N ALA A 55 -8.79 -2.03 -3.92
CA ALA A 55 -8.29 -0.65 -3.92
C ALA A 55 -7.33 -0.37 -5.07
N SER A 56 -7.24 0.91 -5.45
CA SER A 56 -6.36 1.43 -6.50
C SER A 56 -5.74 2.77 -6.11
N SER A 57 -4.66 3.16 -6.78
CA SER A 57 -4.14 4.53 -6.81
C SER A 57 -4.32 5.13 -8.23
N PRO A 58 -4.03 6.42 -8.44
CA PRO A 58 -4.03 7.00 -9.77
C PRO A 58 -3.03 6.36 -10.74
N VAL A 59 -1.96 5.74 -10.22
CA VAL A 59 -0.88 5.13 -11.01
C VAL A 59 -1.05 3.62 -11.11
N THR A 60 -1.37 2.95 -10.01
CA THR A 60 -1.41 1.49 -9.92
C THR A 60 -2.83 1.00 -9.68
N LYS A 61 -3.33 0.19 -10.61
CA LYS A 61 -4.70 -0.35 -10.53
C LYS A 61 -4.88 -1.31 -9.37
N TYR A 62 -3.97 -2.27 -9.20
CA TYR A 62 -4.09 -3.31 -8.19
C TYR A 62 -3.27 -2.99 -6.94
N GLN A 63 -3.71 -1.98 -6.18
CA GLN A 63 -3.13 -1.66 -4.88
C GLN A 63 -3.54 -2.67 -3.80
N ILE A 64 -4.79 -3.12 -3.85
CA ILE A 64 -5.28 -4.28 -3.10
C ILE A 64 -6.17 -5.10 -4.02
N PHE A 65 -5.91 -6.39 -4.05
CA PHE A 65 -6.81 -7.36 -4.66
C PHE A 65 -6.95 -8.59 -3.77
N LYS A 66 -8.10 -9.24 -3.89
CA LYS A 66 -8.40 -10.52 -3.24
C LYS A 66 -8.49 -11.58 -4.32
N TYR A 67 -7.88 -12.72 -4.08
CA TYR A 67 -8.03 -13.91 -4.91
C TYR A 67 -8.89 -14.93 -4.17
N GLN A 68 -10.02 -15.27 -4.76
CA GLN A 68 -11.04 -16.11 -4.13
C GLN A 68 -11.44 -15.59 -2.73
N SER A 69 -11.46 -16.44 -1.70
CA SER A 69 -11.88 -16.05 -0.34
C SER A 69 -10.73 -15.87 0.65
N HIS A 70 -9.49 -16.20 0.28
CA HIS A 70 -8.44 -16.48 1.26
C HIS A 70 -7.07 -15.86 0.97
N ALA A 71 -6.83 -15.28 -0.20
CA ALA A 71 -5.55 -14.69 -0.52
C ALA A 71 -5.69 -13.20 -0.88
N TYR A 72 -4.77 -12.39 -0.40
CA TYR A 72 -4.74 -10.95 -0.65
C TYR A 72 -3.38 -10.51 -1.16
N GLY A 73 -3.37 -9.64 -2.14
CA GLY A 73 -2.19 -8.88 -2.55
C GLY A 73 -2.34 -7.43 -2.13
N ILE A 74 -1.33 -6.88 -1.44
CA ILE A 74 -1.27 -5.49 -0.99
C ILE A 74 0.05 -4.91 -1.48
N GLN A 75 0.00 -3.79 -2.21
CA GLN A 75 1.17 -3.18 -2.84
C GLN A 75 1.81 -2.10 -1.96
N PHE A 76 1.01 -1.35 -1.22
CA PHE A 76 1.43 -0.23 -0.39
C PHE A 76 1.85 -0.64 1.04
N HIS A 77 2.41 0.32 1.79
CA HIS A 77 2.82 0.14 3.18
C HIS A 77 2.07 1.08 4.12
N ILE A 78 1.54 0.53 5.19
CA ILE A 78 0.89 1.23 6.32
C ILE A 78 1.51 0.83 7.67
N GLU A 79 2.38 -0.16 7.68
CA GLU A 79 3.09 -0.74 8.83
C GLU A 79 4.44 -0.07 9.11
N ILE A 80 4.61 1.19 8.70
CA ILE A 80 5.87 1.91 8.77
C ILE A 80 6.26 2.33 10.19
N LYS A 81 7.57 2.46 10.39
CA LYS A 81 8.19 3.05 11.58
C LYS A 81 8.77 4.42 11.24
N ASP A 82 9.15 5.17 12.26
CA ASP A 82 9.80 6.48 12.12
C ASP A 82 11.16 6.43 11.39
N THR A 83 11.82 5.26 11.39
CA THR A 83 13.08 5.02 10.69
C THR A 83 12.91 4.47 9.27
N THR A 84 11.71 3.98 8.89
CA THR A 84 11.51 3.19 7.66
C THR A 84 12.02 3.91 6.41
N VAL A 85 11.69 5.18 6.23
CA VAL A 85 12.11 5.92 5.03
C VAL A 85 13.62 6.11 4.99
N ASN A 86 14.24 6.39 6.13
CA ASN A 86 15.69 6.53 6.22
C ASN A 86 16.40 5.19 6.03
N ASP A 87 15.89 4.11 6.63
CA ASP A 87 16.45 2.77 6.50
C ASP A 87 16.44 2.31 5.04
N TRP A 88 15.35 2.54 4.32
CA TRP A 88 15.27 2.24 2.89
C TRP A 88 16.10 3.19 2.05
N GLY A 89 16.15 4.47 2.42
CA GLY A 89 16.96 5.49 1.75
C GLY A 89 18.47 5.29 1.90
N CYS A 90 18.93 4.44 2.84
CA CYS A 90 20.33 4.04 2.95
C CYS A 90 20.77 3.10 1.82
N VAL A 91 19.83 2.46 1.11
CA VAL A 91 20.14 1.64 -0.07
C VAL A 91 20.41 2.56 -1.25
N PRO A 92 21.65 2.56 -1.83
CA PRO A 92 22.04 3.53 -2.84
C PRO A 92 21.11 3.56 -4.06
N GLU A 93 20.67 2.38 -4.51
CA GLU A 93 19.77 2.23 -5.66
C GLU A 93 18.42 2.86 -5.41
N TYR A 94 17.88 2.76 -4.20
CA TYR A 94 16.61 3.35 -3.81
C TYR A 94 16.71 4.87 -3.71
N LYS A 95 17.81 5.39 -3.14
CA LYS A 95 18.07 6.83 -3.07
C LYS A 95 18.20 7.43 -4.47
N VAL A 96 18.97 6.80 -5.34
CA VAL A 96 19.13 7.24 -6.74
C VAL A 96 17.79 7.25 -7.47
N ALA A 97 16.98 6.21 -7.33
CA ALA A 97 15.65 6.15 -7.94
C ALA A 97 14.72 7.26 -7.43
N LEU A 98 14.74 7.50 -6.12
CA LEU A 98 13.97 8.55 -5.46
C LEU A 98 14.37 9.95 -5.95
N GLU A 99 15.66 10.27 -5.94
CA GLU A 99 16.18 11.57 -6.37
C GLU A 99 16.01 11.81 -7.87
N LYS A 100 16.10 10.77 -8.68
CA LYS A 100 15.84 10.85 -10.12
C LYS A 100 14.38 11.21 -10.42
N GLN A 101 13.46 10.70 -9.62
CA GLN A 101 12.03 10.91 -9.84
C GLN A 101 11.51 12.19 -9.19
N LEU A 102 11.98 12.52 -7.99
CA LEU A 102 11.43 13.60 -7.15
C LEU A 102 12.42 14.74 -6.89
N GLY A 103 13.66 14.64 -7.38
CA GLY A 103 14.71 15.65 -7.24
C GLY A 103 15.53 15.53 -5.96
N LYS A 104 16.57 16.37 -5.87
CA LYS A 104 17.44 16.43 -4.68
C LYS A 104 16.65 16.83 -3.42
N GLY A 105 17.00 16.22 -2.28
CA GLY A 105 16.30 16.45 -1.01
C GLY A 105 14.94 15.75 -0.93
N ALA A 106 14.65 14.83 -1.86
CA ALA A 106 13.41 14.10 -1.88
C ALA A 106 13.28 13.15 -0.68
N LEU A 107 14.39 12.60 -0.18
CA LEU A 107 14.39 11.70 0.96
C LEU A 107 13.89 12.38 2.23
N GLU A 108 14.39 13.57 2.51
CA GLU A 108 14.00 14.36 3.69
C GLU A 108 12.52 14.79 3.63
N LYS A 109 12.06 15.20 2.45
CA LYS A 109 10.63 15.53 2.24
C LYS A 109 9.75 14.30 2.41
N PHE A 110 10.17 13.17 1.88
CA PHE A 110 9.44 11.92 2.00
C PHE A 110 9.38 11.43 3.45
N ASP A 111 10.50 11.47 4.18
CA ASP A 111 10.55 11.15 5.61
C ASP A 111 9.61 12.05 6.43
N PHE A 112 9.61 13.35 6.17
CA PHE A 112 8.73 14.30 6.82
C PHE A 112 7.25 13.97 6.57
N GLU A 113 6.85 13.74 5.33
CA GLU A 113 5.46 13.40 4.98
C GLU A 113 5.05 12.02 5.53
N ALA A 114 5.97 11.06 5.56
CA ALA A 114 5.73 9.75 6.17
C ALA A 114 5.46 9.88 7.67
N LYS A 115 6.29 10.59 8.40
CA LYS A 115 6.12 10.85 9.85
C LYS A 115 4.82 11.59 10.16
N LYS A 116 4.45 12.57 9.35
CA LYS A 116 3.19 13.33 9.50
C LYS A 116 1.95 12.44 9.37
N ASN A 117 1.99 11.42 8.54
CA ASN A 117 0.89 10.52 8.27
C ASN A 117 0.98 9.18 9.05
N MET A 118 2.12 8.88 9.68
CA MET A 118 2.45 7.59 10.29
C MET A 118 1.40 7.12 11.30
N LYS A 119 0.94 8.00 12.18
CA LYS A 119 -0.07 7.63 13.19
C LYS A 119 -1.35 7.08 12.57
N LYS A 120 -1.80 7.67 11.46
CA LYS A 120 -3.00 7.19 10.74
C LYS A 120 -2.73 5.87 10.03
N MET A 121 -1.58 5.75 9.37
CA MET A 121 -1.18 4.51 8.70
C MET A 121 -1.07 3.36 9.69
N ASN A 122 -0.40 3.57 10.82
CA ASN A 122 -0.26 2.55 11.86
C ASN A 122 -1.60 2.14 12.48
N ASN A 123 -2.55 3.07 12.62
CA ASN A 123 -3.90 2.72 13.05
C ASN A 123 -4.61 1.79 12.04
N TYR A 124 -4.45 2.05 10.74
CA TYR A 124 -4.97 1.14 9.71
C TYR A 124 -4.25 -0.20 9.71
N SER A 125 -2.94 -0.21 9.94
CA SER A 125 -2.16 -1.44 10.09
C SER A 125 -2.66 -2.29 11.26
N GLU A 126 -2.96 -1.67 12.39
CA GLU A 126 -3.51 -2.35 13.58
C GLU A 126 -4.90 -2.94 13.30
N ILE A 127 -5.78 -2.18 12.63
CA ILE A 127 -7.11 -2.65 12.22
C ILE A 127 -6.96 -3.87 11.30
N LEU A 128 -6.10 -3.79 10.28
CA LEU A 128 -5.86 -4.86 9.33
C LEU A 128 -5.32 -6.11 10.02
N TYR A 129 -4.30 -5.95 10.87
CA TYR A 129 -3.69 -7.06 11.62
C TYR A 129 -4.71 -7.74 12.53
N THR A 130 -5.52 -6.96 13.26
CA THR A 130 -6.55 -7.49 14.16
C THR A 130 -7.60 -8.29 13.38
N LYS A 131 -8.05 -7.76 12.24
CA LYS A 131 -8.99 -8.45 11.36
C LYS A 131 -8.40 -9.75 10.81
N PHE A 132 -7.17 -9.68 10.27
CA PHE A 132 -6.48 -10.86 9.73
C PHE A 132 -6.28 -11.95 10.80
N LYS A 133 -5.83 -11.56 11.99
CA LYS A 133 -5.66 -12.48 13.12
C LYS A 133 -6.98 -13.17 13.50
N ASN A 134 -8.07 -12.40 13.57
CA ASN A 134 -9.38 -12.96 13.92
C ASN A 134 -9.91 -13.92 12.85
N GLU A 135 -9.72 -13.60 11.56
CA GLU A 135 -10.09 -14.50 10.46
C GLU A 135 -9.35 -15.84 10.55
N ILE A 136 -8.04 -15.83 10.85
CA ILE A 136 -7.25 -17.05 11.01
C ILE A 136 -7.69 -17.84 12.26
N ILE A 137 -7.92 -17.16 13.40
CA ILE A 137 -8.23 -17.83 14.67
C ILE A 137 -9.65 -18.38 14.70
N LEU A 138 -10.62 -17.64 14.10
CA LEU A 138 -12.03 -18.01 14.13
C LEU A 138 -12.43 -19.04 13.08
N ASN A 139 -11.60 -19.19 12.03
CA ASN A 139 -11.86 -20.13 10.93
C ASN A 139 -10.98 -21.40 10.99
N ASN A 140 -10.18 -21.56 12.03
CA ASN A 140 -9.44 -22.80 12.38
C ASN A 140 -10.01 -23.39 13.69
#